data_ebfa0ba6e13f8fc2a2a9d0e05a488ab2
#
_entry.id   ebfa0ba6e13f8fc2a2a9d0e05a488ab2
#
_cell.length_a   1.000
_cell.length_b   1.000
_cell.length_c   1.000
_cell.angle_alpha   90.00
_cell.angle_beta   90.00
_cell.angle_gamma   90.00
#
_symmetry.space_group_name_H-M   'P 1'
#
loop_
_entity.id
_entity.type
_entity.pdbx_description
1 polymer ?
#
loop_
_entity_poly.entity_id
_entity_poly.type
_entity_poly.pdbx_seq_one_letter_code
_entity_poly.pdbx_strand_id
1 'polypeptide(L)'
;MDIPLLDEIDLEILMHRDAHFGGNFGIMIEYYENEGVGAMPDFELDRIEELQSIQEELGEDLSTKLLSMPAFEEIAKSKAIYSQLEEVYKHKNATIPILISDLILTEEEEPMEEITAIIKEGEKMVEPLIQLIDSSDFYNPLYPGYGRTPAFAAVCLDKIGDPKAIPHLFQALGGENLDLEEIFISSLVAFGTPAKTFLLKRLIGKPLNKDNLNAAVALAFFPTDEKIAKAAFKLLHDEDNLNNESFAPYLICLCEGLTTPEDQELFKELIKKPSFPKMLKLDGQTILHSWQ
;
A
#
# COMPACT_ATOMS: atom_id res chain seq x y z
N MET A 1 -15.38 -8.01 -39.58
CA MET A 1 -14.69 -6.77 -39.13
C MET A 1 -13.69 -7.23 -38.10
N ASP A 2 -12.39 -7.00 -38.32
CA ASP A 2 -11.39 -7.32 -37.31
C ASP A 2 -11.57 -6.31 -36.18
N ILE A 3 -11.86 -6.80 -34.96
CA ILE A 3 -11.88 -5.96 -33.77
C ILE A 3 -10.42 -5.45 -33.62
N PRO A 4 -10.19 -4.13 -33.46
CA PRO A 4 -8.85 -3.60 -33.20
C PRO A 4 -8.21 -4.37 -32.06
N LEU A 5 -6.88 -4.50 -32.09
CA LEU A 5 -6.15 -5.22 -31.07
C LEU A 5 -6.52 -4.62 -29.69
N LEU A 6 -7.26 -5.40 -28.92
CA LEU A 6 -7.67 -5.04 -27.57
C LEU A 6 -6.57 -5.53 -26.62
N ASP A 7 -6.21 -4.71 -25.68
CA ASP A 7 -5.22 -5.02 -24.65
C ASP A 7 -5.84 -5.24 -23.26
N GLU A 8 -5.01 -5.44 -22.25
CA GLU A 8 -5.45 -5.66 -20.88
C GLU A 8 -6.16 -4.42 -20.30
N ILE A 9 -5.71 -3.21 -20.69
CA ILE A 9 -6.29 -1.94 -20.24
C ILE A 9 -7.72 -1.80 -20.76
N ASP A 10 -8.00 -2.21 -21.99
CA ASP A 10 -9.34 -2.18 -22.56
C ASP A 10 -10.32 -3.05 -21.77
N LEU A 11 -9.86 -4.24 -21.33
CA LEU A 11 -10.68 -5.11 -20.49
C LEU A 11 -10.94 -4.48 -19.12
N GLU A 12 -9.96 -3.81 -18.55
CA GLU A 12 -10.12 -3.06 -17.28
C GLU A 12 -11.10 -1.91 -17.45
N ILE A 13 -11.01 -1.12 -18.53
CA ILE A 13 -11.98 -0.06 -18.86
C ILE A 13 -13.40 -0.62 -18.90
N LEU A 14 -13.61 -1.76 -19.60
CA LEU A 14 -14.92 -2.40 -19.66
C LEU A 14 -15.42 -2.87 -18.28
N MET A 15 -14.54 -3.44 -17.48
CA MET A 15 -14.89 -3.88 -16.11
C MET A 15 -15.30 -2.68 -15.24
N HIS A 16 -14.52 -1.59 -15.28
CA HIS A 16 -14.83 -0.36 -14.54
C HIS A 16 -16.12 0.30 -15.05
N ARG A 17 -16.34 0.36 -16.39
CA ARG A 17 -17.59 0.83 -16.98
C ARG A 17 -18.79 0.08 -16.40
N ASP A 18 -18.69 -1.23 -16.34
CA ASP A 18 -19.80 -2.06 -15.87
C ASP A 18 -20.00 -2.00 -14.36
N ALA A 19 -18.89 -1.91 -13.59
CA ALA A 19 -18.96 -1.84 -12.14
C ALA A 19 -19.47 -0.50 -11.61
N HIS A 20 -18.99 0.61 -12.17
CA HIS A 20 -19.18 1.96 -11.60
C HIS A 20 -20.16 2.82 -12.40
N PHE A 21 -20.27 2.62 -13.72
CA PHE A 21 -21.06 3.48 -14.61
C PHE A 21 -22.27 2.75 -15.23
N GLY A 22 -22.68 1.62 -14.64
CA GLY A 22 -23.85 0.88 -15.08
C GLY A 22 -23.76 0.29 -16.49
N GLY A 23 -22.58 0.10 -17.04
CA GLY A 23 -22.33 -0.37 -18.40
C GLY A 23 -22.50 0.73 -19.47
N ASN A 24 -22.49 2.01 -19.07
CA ASN A 24 -22.74 3.14 -19.95
C ASN A 24 -21.46 3.98 -20.18
N PHE A 25 -20.92 3.93 -21.40
CA PHE A 25 -19.77 4.73 -21.79
C PHE A 25 -20.03 6.24 -21.69
N GLY A 26 -21.22 6.72 -22.06
CA GLY A 26 -21.52 8.15 -21.98
C GLY A 26 -21.42 8.71 -20.55
N ILE A 27 -21.87 7.93 -19.54
CA ILE A 27 -21.71 8.31 -18.13
C ILE A 27 -20.24 8.29 -17.73
N MET A 28 -19.50 7.26 -18.17
CA MET A 28 -18.06 7.13 -17.88
C MET A 28 -17.27 8.28 -18.51
N ILE A 29 -17.53 8.63 -19.78
CA ILE A 29 -16.90 9.74 -20.48
C ILE A 29 -17.17 11.07 -19.74
N GLU A 30 -18.44 11.34 -19.40
CA GLU A 30 -18.81 12.55 -18.67
C GLU A 30 -18.06 12.67 -17.32
N TYR A 31 -17.86 11.55 -16.65
CA TYR A 31 -17.09 11.49 -15.39
C TYR A 31 -15.61 11.85 -15.62
N TYR A 32 -14.96 11.27 -16.64
CA TYR A 32 -13.57 11.55 -16.97
C TYR A 32 -13.35 12.96 -17.54
N GLU A 33 -14.28 13.51 -18.31
CA GLU A 33 -14.25 14.90 -18.78
C GLU A 33 -14.31 15.93 -17.63
N ASN A 34 -14.97 15.58 -16.54
CA ASN A 34 -15.10 16.42 -15.35
C ASN A 34 -14.05 16.14 -14.29
N GLU A 35 -12.92 15.50 -14.66
CA GLU A 35 -11.81 15.17 -13.75
C GLU A 35 -12.28 14.37 -12.54
N GLY A 36 -13.06 13.32 -12.76
CA GLY A 36 -13.58 12.45 -11.70
C GLY A 36 -12.45 11.88 -10.84
N VAL A 37 -12.52 12.12 -9.53
CA VAL A 37 -11.56 11.62 -8.56
C VAL A 37 -11.87 10.16 -8.24
N GLY A 38 -10.84 9.33 -8.03
CA GLY A 38 -11.00 7.91 -7.77
C GLY A 38 -11.07 7.04 -9.04
N ALA A 39 -11.15 7.65 -10.22
CA ALA A 39 -10.98 6.94 -11.47
C ALA A 39 -9.54 6.39 -11.61
N MET A 40 -9.38 5.38 -12.45
CA MET A 40 -8.06 4.84 -12.76
C MET A 40 -7.27 5.87 -13.57
N PRO A 41 -6.10 6.34 -13.11
CA PRO A 41 -5.34 7.39 -13.79
C PRO A 41 -4.79 6.95 -15.16
N ASP A 42 -4.65 5.64 -15.39
CA ASP A 42 -4.15 5.08 -16.65
C ASP A 42 -5.24 4.96 -17.75
N PHE A 43 -6.50 5.30 -17.42
CA PHE A 43 -7.58 5.26 -18.39
C PHE A 43 -7.64 6.59 -19.16
N GLU A 44 -7.11 6.58 -20.39
CA GLU A 44 -7.14 7.74 -21.26
C GLU A 44 -8.56 7.96 -21.84
N LEU A 45 -9.04 9.19 -21.78
CA LEU A 45 -10.38 9.56 -22.27
C LEU A 45 -10.58 9.18 -23.75
N ASP A 46 -9.59 9.49 -24.59
CA ASP A 46 -9.61 9.16 -26.03
C ASP A 46 -9.82 7.64 -26.26
N ARG A 47 -9.25 6.80 -25.37
CA ARG A 47 -9.43 5.35 -25.49
C ARG A 47 -10.82 4.89 -25.06
N ILE A 48 -11.42 5.52 -24.07
CA ILE A 48 -12.80 5.25 -23.65
C ILE A 48 -13.77 5.61 -24.77
N GLU A 49 -13.57 6.77 -25.43
CA GLU A 49 -14.37 7.21 -26.58
C GLU A 49 -14.22 6.26 -27.78
N GLU A 50 -13.01 5.78 -28.05
CA GLU A 50 -12.77 4.80 -29.11
C GLU A 50 -13.51 3.48 -28.84
N LEU A 51 -13.49 2.97 -27.61
CA LEU A 51 -14.24 1.76 -27.24
C LEU A 51 -15.74 1.97 -27.36
N GLN A 52 -16.26 3.15 -27.04
CA GLN A 52 -17.65 3.50 -27.29
C GLN A 52 -17.98 3.40 -28.77
N SER A 53 -17.16 4.03 -29.63
CA SER A 53 -17.35 4.04 -31.08
C SER A 53 -17.34 2.63 -31.67
N ILE A 54 -16.41 1.78 -31.20
CA ILE A 54 -16.33 0.36 -31.59
C ILE A 54 -17.63 -0.38 -31.20
N GLN A 55 -18.14 -0.15 -29.99
CA GLN A 55 -19.38 -0.76 -29.52
C GLN A 55 -20.58 -0.34 -30.37
N GLU A 56 -20.69 0.96 -30.76
CA GLU A 56 -21.74 1.50 -31.59
C GLU A 56 -21.70 0.91 -33.01
N GLU A 57 -20.50 0.78 -33.60
CA GLU A 57 -20.32 0.17 -34.92
C GLU A 57 -20.69 -1.32 -34.93
N LEU A 58 -20.37 -2.05 -33.87
CA LEU A 58 -20.68 -3.47 -33.73
C LEU A 58 -22.18 -3.69 -33.43
N GLY A 59 -22.85 -2.72 -32.82
CA GLY A 59 -24.24 -2.84 -32.36
C GLY A 59 -24.46 -3.88 -31.27
N GLU A 60 -23.38 -4.28 -30.55
CA GLU A 60 -23.41 -5.27 -29.50
C GLU A 60 -22.51 -4.81 -28.34
N ASP A 61 -22.88 -5.17 -27.10
CA ASP A 61 -22.12 -4.82 -25.90
C ASP A 61 -20.75 -5.51 -25.89
N LEU A 62 -19.69 -4.71 -25.77
CA LEU A 62 -18.31 -5.19 -25.75
C LEU A 62 -18.03 -6.09 -24.54
N SER A 63 -18.54 -5.78 -23.35
CA SER A 63 -18.35 -6.63 -22.18
C SER A 63 -18.85 -8.04 -22.39
N THR A 64 -20.03 -8.16 -22.98
CA THR A 64 -20.62 -9.49 -23.27
C THR A 64 -19.76 -10.32 -24.22
N LYS A 65 -19.02 -9.67 -25.12
CA LYS A 65 -18.16 -10.35 -26.09
C LYS A 65 -16.77 -10.68 -25.58
N LEU A 66 -16.21 -9.82 -24.73
CA LEU A 66 -14.79 -9.78 -24.41
C LEU A 66 -14.48 -10.23 -22.99
N LEU A 67 -15.36 -9.92 -22.02
CA LEU A 67 -15.10 -10.26 -20.64
C LEU A 67 -15.34 -11.76 -20.35
N SER A 68 -14.49 -12.32 -19.52
CA SER A 68 -14.62 -13.68 -19.04
C SER A 68 -15.63 -13.80 -17.89
N MET A 69 -16.11 -15.02 -17.62
CA MET A 69 -17.00 -15.26 -16.47
C MET A 69 -16.41 -14.79 -15.13
N PRO A 70 -15.12 -15.01 -14.81
CA PRO A 70 -14.50 -14.44 -13.61
C PRO A 70 -14.58 -12.91 -13.56
N ALA A 71 -14.40 -12.20 -14.68
CA ALA A 71 -14.53 -10.74 -14.73
C ALA A 71 -15.97 -10.27 -14.37
N PHE A 72 -16.99 -10.97 -14.88
CA PHE A 72 -18.37 -10.69 -14.49
C PHE A 72 -18.66 -10.97 -13.01
N GLU A 73 -18.03 -12.00 -12.42
CA GLU A 73 -18.14 -12.29 -10.99
C GLU A 73 -17.53 -11.15 -10.14
N GLU A 74 -16.37 -10.62 -10.55
CA GLU A 74 -15.74 -9.47 -9.89
C GLU A 74 -16.59 -8.20 -10.01
N ILE A 75 -17.15 -7.90 -11.19
CA ILE A 75 -18.09 -6.78 -11.39
C ILE A 75 -19.31 -6.94 -10.48
N ALA A 76 -19.89 -8.12 -10.42
CA ALA A 76 -21.05 -8.38 -9.58
C ALA A 76 -20.73 -8.19 -8.08
N LYS A 77 -19.52 -8.61 -7.66
CA LYS A 77 -19.03 -8.42 -6.29
C LYS A 77 -18.86 -6.92 -5.97
N SER A 78 -18.25 -6.14 -6.86
CA SER A 78 -18.13 -4.68 -6.72
C SER A 78 -19.50 -4.02 -6.52
N LYS A 79 -20.46 -4.33 -7.37
CA LYS A 79 -21.86 -3.82 -7.25
C LYS A 79 -22.53 -4.22 -5.94
N ALA A 80 -22.27 -5.44 -5.45
CA ALA A 80 -22.82 -5.89 -4.18
C ALA A 80 -22.24 -5.12 -2.99
N ILE A 81 -20.94 -4.76 -3.03
CA ILE A 81 -20.31 -3.93 -2.01
C ILE A 81 -20.93 -2.53 -2.01
N TYR A 82 -21.10 -1.88 -3.17
CA TYR A 82 -21.82 -0.59 -3.27
C TYR A 82 -23.20 -0.65 -2.61
N SER A 83 -23.98 -1.68 -2.95
CA SER A 83 -25.32 -1.85 -2.38
C SER A 83 -25.31 -2.02 -0.85
N GLN A 84 -24.29 -2.70 -0.30
CA GLN A 84 -24.11 -2.84 1.14
C GLN A 84 -23.76 -1.51 1.80
N LEU A 85 -22.88 -0.71 1.20
CA LEU A 85 -22.52 0.61 1.70
C LEU A 85 -23.70 1.57 1.67
N GLU A 86 -24.50 1.57 0.58
CA GLU A 86 -25.74 2.36 0.50
C GLU A 86 -26.78 1.99 1.57
N GLU A 87 -26.89 0.69 1.90
CA GLU A 87 -27.84 0.23 2.94
C GLU A 87 -27.51 0.82 4.31
N VAL A 88 -26.23 1.10 4.60
CA VAL A 88 -25.79 1.70 5.87
C VAL A 88 -26.48 3.04 6.11
N TYR A 89 -26.68 3.87 5.09
CA TYR A 89 -27.30 5.19 5.21
C TYR A 89 -28.79 5.16 5.56
N LYS A 90 -29.46 4.01 5.41
CA LYS A 90 -30.85 3.83 5.85
C LYS A 90 -30.95 3.75 7.39
N HIS A 91 -29.84 3.48 8.06
CA HIS A 91 -29.75 3.34 9.52
C HIS A 91 -29.14 4.58 10.16
N LYS A 92 -29.91 5.67 10.27
CA LYS A 92 -29.48 7.01 10.74
C LYS A 92 -28.72 7.06 12.07
N ASN A 93 -28.78 6.02 12.89
CA ASN A 93 -28.12 5.96 14.20
C ASN A 93 -26.80 5.14 14.17
N ALA A 94 -26.36 4.68 13.01
CA ALA A 94 -25.18 3.85 12.84
C ALA A 94 -23.94 4.73 12.55
N THR A 95 -23.52 5.55 13.51
CA THR A 95 -22.44 6.54 13.31
C THR A 95 -21.16 5.91 12.75
N ILE A 96 -20.65 4.82 13.37
CA ILE A 96 -19.39 4.18 12.92
C ILE A 96 -19.50 3.61 11.51
N PRO A 97 -20.52 2.78 11.17
CA PRO A 97 -20.70 2.30 9.80
C PRO A 97 -20.83 3.43 8.77
N ILE A 98 -21.52 4.53 9.10
CA ILE A 98 -21.65 5.68 8.18
C ILE A 98 -20.27 6.30 7.92
N LEU A 99 -19.49 6.60 8.95
CA LEU A 99 -18.15 7.18 8.78
C LEU A 99 -17.19 6.27 7.99
N ILE A 100 -17.29 4.96 8.17
CA ILE A 100 -16.51 4.00 7.36
C ILE A 100 -17.00 4.01 5.91
N SER A 101 -18.33 4.07 5.68
CA SER A 101 -18.87 4.15 4.32
C SER A 101 -18.47 5.46 3.62
N ASP A 102 -18.50 6.58 4.34
CA ASP A 102 -18.06 7.88 3.84
C ASP A 102 -16.59 7.83 3.42
N LEU A 103 -15.71 7.22 4.25
CA LEU A 103 -14.28 7.04 3.94
C LEU A 103 -14.04 6.15 2.72
N ILE A 104 -14.85 5.10 2.53
CA ILE A 104 -14.73 4.19 1.38
C ILE A 104 -15.23 4.87 0.10
N LEU A 105 -16.33 5.61 0.18
CA LEU A 105 -17.01 6.18 -0.98
C LEU A 105 -16.49 7.56 -1.37
N THR A 106 -15.55 8.13 -0.62
CA THR A 106 -14.99 9.44 -0.97
C THR A 106 -14.25 9.41 -2.30
N GLU A 107 -14.47 10.43 -3.11
CA GLU A 107 -13.77 10.66 -4.38
C GLU A 107 -12.59 11.64 -4.23
N GLU A 108 -12.44 12.25 -3.05
CA GLU A 108 -11.35 13.17 -2.75
C GLU A 108 -9.99 12.46 -2.71
N GLU A 109 -8.95 13.08 -3.24
CA GLU A 109 -7.57 12.58 -3.10
C GLU A 109 -7.11 12.62 -1.65
N GLU A 110 -7.43 13.70 -0.94
CA GLU A 110 -7.15 13.91 0.47
C GLU A 110 -8.45 14.12 1.25
N PRO A 111 -9.14 13.07 1.70
CA PRO A 111 -10.46 13.16 2.33
C PRO A 111 -10.37 13.66 3.79
N MET A 112 -9.96 14.91 3.96
CA MET A 112 -9.66 15.49 5.27
C MET A 112 -10.89 15.64 6.16
N GLU A 113 -12.09 15.77 5.59
CA GLU A 113 -13.34 15.86 6.36
C GLU A 113 -13.67 14.50 6.98
N GLU A 114 -13.62 13.43 6.20
CA GLU A 114 -13.87 12.04 6.62
C GLU A 114 -12.82 11.59 7.65
N ILE A 115 -11.54 11.82 7.36
CA ILE A 115 -10.42 11.53 8.26
C ILE A 115 -10.62 12.26 9.60
N THR A 116 -10.95 13.56 9.58
CA THR A 116 -11.17 14.33 10.80
C THR A 116 -12.37 13.80 11.61
N ALA A 117 -13.46 13.46 10.94
CA ALA A 117 -14.63 12.89 11.59
C ALA A 117 -14.33 11.54 12.27
N ILE A 118 -13.56 10.68 11.61
CA ILE A 118 -13.12 9.38 12.14
C ILE A 118 -12.20 9.56 13.36
N ILE A 119 -11.19 10.42 13.25
CA ILE A 119 -10.23 10.68 14.36
C ILE A 119 -10.97 11.16 15.61
N LYS A 120 -12.03 11.97 15.46
CA LYS A 120 -12.83 12.48 16.56
C LYS A 120 -13.53 11.38 17.36
N GLU A 121 -13.91 10.24 16.73
CA GLU A 121 -14.48 9.08 17.41
C GLU A 121 -13.43 8.25 18.18
N GLY A 122 -12.15 8.40 17.83
CA GLY A 122 -11.01 7.82 18.56
C GLY A 122 -10.99 6.29 18.55
N GLU A 123 -10.72 5.69 19.71
CA GLU A 123 -10.49 4.23 19.84
C GLU A 123 -11.60 3.34 19.27
N LYS A 124 -12.83 3.84 19.19
CA LYS A 124 -13.96 3.07 18.62
C LYS A 124 -13.77 2.76 17.13
N MET A 125 -12.95 3.56 16.43
CA MET A 125 -12.71 3.41 15.01
C MET A 125 -11.54 2.44 14.71
N VAL A 126 -10.73 2.08 15.72
CA VAL A 126 -9.51 1.29 15.50
C VAL A 126 -9.82 -0.07 14.85
N GLU A 127 -10.76 -0.82 15.42
CA GLU A 127 -11.12 -2.14 14.86
C GLU A 127 -11.75 -2.07 13.47
N PRO A 128 -12.73 -1.19 13.19
CA PRO A 128 -13.22 -0.98 11.83
C PRO A 128 -12.14 -0.60 10.81
N LEU A 129 -11.21 0.28 11.19
CA LEU A 129 -10.12 0.70 10.29
C LEU A 129 -9.10 -0.44 10.04
N ILE A 130 -8.80 -1.26 11.05
CA ILE A 130 -7.98 -2.46 10.91
C ILE A 130 -8.63 -3.43 9.92
N GLN A 131 -9.95 -3.61 9.96
CA GLN A 131 -10.67 -4.47 9.01
C GLN A 131 -10.52 -3.98 7.56
N LEU A 132 -10.44 -2.66 7.32
CA LEU A 132 -10.18 -2.11 5.98
C LEU A 132 -8.76 -2.45 5.49
N ILE A 133 -7.76 -2.45 6.38
CA ILE A 133 -6.38 -2.84 6.03
C ILE A 133 -6.26 -4.36 5.80
N ASP A 134 -6.95 -5.17 6.59
CA ASP A 134 -6.85 -6.63 6.52
C ASP A 134 -7.66 -7.22 5.36
N SER A 135 -8.61 -6.47 4.79
CA SER A 135 -9.46 -6.94 3.69
C SER A 135 -8.81 -6.72 2.33
N SER A 136 -8.50 -7.80 1.62
CA SER A 136 -7.96 -7.74 0.25
C SER A 136 -8.88 -7.00 -0.73
N ASP A 137 -10.17 -6.93 -0.46
CA ASP A 137 -11.14 -6.29 -1.36
C ASP A 137 -10.85 -4.80 -1.53
N PHE A 138 -10.44 -4.09 -0.47
CA PHE A 138 -10.19 -2.66 -0.52
C PHE A 138 -8.86 -2.26 -1.17
N TYR A 139 -8.03 -3.23 -1.56
CA TYR A 139 -6.84 -3.00 -2.39
C TYR A 139 -7.13 -3.11 -3.89
N ASN A 140 -8.30 -3.65 -4.26
CA ASN A 140 -8.67 -3.84 -5.65
C ASN A 140 -9.27 -2.53 -6.22
N PRO A 141 -8.68 -1.95 -7.29
CA PRO A 141 -9.18 -0.71 -7.89
C PRO A 141 -10.60 -0.84 -8.45
N LEU A 142 -11.05 -2.04 -8.80
CA LEU A 142 -12.40 -2.29 -9.30
C LEU A 142 -13.49 -2.12 -8.23
N TYR A 143 -13.13 -2.09 -6.93
CA TYR A 143 -14.10 -2.01 -5.84
C TYR A 143 -14.27 -0.58 -5.32
N PRO A 144 -15.33 -0.29 -4.54
CA PRO A 144 -15.51 1.02 -3.92
C PRO A 144 -14.25 1.48 -3.18
N GLY A 145 -13.88 2.73 -3.36
CA GLY A 145 -12.63 3.30 -2.84
C GLY A 145 -11.41 3.13 -3.74
N TYR A 146 -11.56 2.45 -4.90
CA TYR A 146 -10.55 2.38 -5.97
C TYR A 146 -9.15 1.96 -5.48
N GLY A 147 -9.09 1.04 -4.51
CA GLY A 147 -7.83 0.58 -3.91
C GLY A 147 -7.18 1.54 -2.92
N ARG A 148 -7.75 2.74 -2.67
CA ARG A 148 -7.17 3.79 -1.79
C ARG A 148 -7.57 3.66 -0.31
N THR A 149 -8.66 2.96 -0.03
CA THR A 149 -9.23 2.86 1.32
C THR A 149 -8.21 2.41 2.39
N PRO A 150 -7.31 1.42 2.14
CA PRO A 150 -6.30 1.03 3.13
C PRO A 150 -5.33 2.15 3.49
N ALA A 151 -4.97 3.04 2.52
CA ALA A 151 -4.15 4.21 2.77
C ALA A 151 -4.83 5.18 3.73
N PHE A 152 -6.10 5.51 3.48
CA PHE A 152 -6.89 6.39 4.34
C PHE A 152 -7.06 5.81 5.75
N ALA A 153 -7.31 4.49 5.82
CA ALA A 153 -7.40 3.80 7.11
C ALA A 153 -6.08 3.87 7.90
N ALA A 154 -4.93 3.71 7.23
CA ALA A 154 -3.62 3.82 7.86
C ALA A 154 -3.37 5.23 8.42
N VAL A 155 -3.71 6.27 7.64
CA VAL A 155 -3.60 7.68 8.09
C VAL A 155 -4.51 7.95 9.31
N CYS A 156 -5.74 7.42 9.32
CA CYS A 156 -6.60 7.53 10.49
C CYS A 156 -6.02 6.84 11.72
N LEU A 157 -5.49 5.62 11.55
CA LEU A 157 -4.93 4.82 12.65
C LEU A 157 -3.69 5.46 13.26
N ASP A 158 -2.81 6.06 12.44
CA ASP A 158 -1.63 6.76 12.96
C ASP A 158 -2.02 7.97 13.82
N LYS A 159 -3.04 8.73 13.42
CA LYS A 159 -3.55 9.89 14.15
C LYS A 159 -4.30 9.50 15.43
N ILE A 160 -5.01 8.36 15.43
CA ILE A 160 -5.63 7.82 16.64
C ILE A 160 -4.56 7.31 17.61
N GLY A 161 -3.48 6.71 17.10
CA GLY A 161 -2.30 6.33 17.88
C GLY A 161 -2.47 5.07 18.73
N ASP A 162 -3.46 4.20 18.48
CA ASP A 162 -3.60 2.94 19.21
C ASP A 162 -2.59 1.89 18.68
N PRO A 163 -1.64 1.41 19.52
CA PRO A 163 -0.62 0.45 19.11
C PRO A 163 -1.14 -0.88 18.56
N LYS A 164 -2.41 -1.21 18.74
CA LYS A 164 -3.04 -2.39 18.14
C LYS A 164 -2.95 -2.39 16.61
N ALA A 165 -2.89 -1.21 15.98
CA ALA A 165 -2.76 -1.07 14.53
C ALA A 165 -1.40 -1.52 13.99
N ILE A 166 -0.33 -1.47 14.79
CA ILE A 166 1.05 -1.73 14.35
C ILE A 166 1.24 -3.09 13.66
N PRO A 167 0.75 -4.23 14.21
CA PRO A 167 0.89 -5.52 13.55
C PRO A 167 0.20 -5.60 12.19
N HIS A 168 -0.95 -4.95 12.04
CA HIS A 168 -1.75 -4.95 10.81
C HIS A 168 -1.09 -4.10 9.72
N LEU A 169 -0.66 -2.89 10.05
CA LEU A 169 0.14 -2.04 9.15
C LEU A 169 1.42 -2.76 8.70
N PHE A 170 2.09 -3.47 9.61
CA PHE A 170 3.28 -4.24 9.26
C PHE A 170 2.97 -5.42 8.33
N GLN A 171 1.87 -6.14 8.54
CA GLN A 171 1.47 -7.26 7.68
C GLN A 171 1.08 -6.80 6.27
N ALA A 172 0.62 -5.56 6.12
CA ALA A 172 0.29 -4.95 4.84
C ALA A 172 1.54 -4.57 4.01
N LEU A 173 2.75 -4.57 4.61
CA LEU A 173 3.99 -4.28 3.89
C LEU A 173 4.38 -5.39 2.91
N GLY A 174 5.11 -5.01 1.87
CA GLY A 174 5.63 -5.90 0.83
C GLY A 174 4.55 -6.38 -0.13
N GLY A 175 3.49 -5.61 -0.31
CA GLY A 175 2.55 -5.70 -1.42
C GLY A 175 3.17 -5.22 -2.74
N GLU A 176 2.39 -5.27 -3.80
CA GLU A 176 2.84 -4.85 -5.14
C GLU A 176 2.71 -3.33 -5.35
N ASN A 177 1.88 -2.66 -4.56
CA ASN A 177 1.63 -1.23 -4.66
C ASN A 177 2.60 -0.44 -3.78
N LEU A 178 3.58 0.23 -4.42
CA LEU A 178 4.63 0.99 -3.74
C LEU A 178 4.11 2.23 -3.02
N ASP A 179 3.07 2.89 -3.55
CA ASP A 179 2.50 4.09 -2.93
C ASP A 179 1.82 3.74 -1.60
N LEU A 180 1.10 2.63 -1.55
CA LEU A 180 0.52 2.12 -0.31
C LEU A 180 1.60 1.72 0.71
N GLU A 181 2.71 1.11 0.24
CA GLU A 181 3.81 0.72 1.11
C GLU A 181 4.44 1.93 1.79
N GLU A 182 4.65 3.04 1.06
CA GLU A 182 5.16 4.28 1.63
C GLU A 182 4.23 4.84 2.72
N ILE A 183 2.91 4.82 2.50
CA ILE A 183 1.93 5.28 3.47
C ILE A 183 1.94 4.39 4.73
N PHE A 184 2.01 3.07 4.59
CA PHE A 184 2.07 2.16 5.73
C PHE A 184 3.37 2.35 6.54
N ILE A 185 4.51 2.53 5.87
CA ILE A 185 5.78 2.82 6.53
C ILE A 185 5.70 4.16 7.27
N SER A 186 5.19 5.20 6.63
CA SER A 186 5.01 6.53 7.24
C SER A 186 4.11 6.47 8.47
N SER A 187 3.02 5.72 8.40
CA SER A 187 2.13 5.47 9.53
C SER A 187 2.85 4.73 10.67
N LEU A 188 3.64 3.69 10.35
CA LEU A 188 4.46 2.99 11.36
C LEU A 188 5.48 3.92 12.02
N VAL A 189 6.11 4.82 11.26
CA VAL A 189 7.04 5.83 11.79
C VAL A 189 6.33 6.76 12.76
N ALA A 190 5.10 7.18 12.45
CA ALA A 190 4.29 8.06 13.31
C ALA A 190 4.00 7.43 14.70
N PHE A 191 3.85 6.10 14.78
CA PHE A 191 3.74 5.40 16.08
C PHE A 191 5.01 5.48 16.94
N GLY A 192 6.17 5.80 16.39
CA GLY A 192 7.41 6.03 17.11
C GLY A 192 7.94 4.81 17.86
N THR A 193 8.19 4.95 19.18
CA THR A 193 8.83 3.90 20.00
C THR A 193 8.06 2.57 20.03
N PRO A 194 6.73 2.50 20.14
CA PRO A 194 5.99 1.24 20.06
C PRO A 194 6.27 0.47 18.78
N ALA A 195 6.19 1.15 17.60
CA ALA A 195 6.47 0.53 16.31
C ALA A 195 7.95 0.12 16.17
N LYS A 196 8.89 0.98 16.58
CA LYS A 196 10.33 0.62 16.63
C LYS A 196 10.58 -0.66 17.41
N THR A 197 9.97 -0.79 18.57
CA THR A 197 10.12 -1.96 19.43
C THR A 197 9.56 -3.22 18.79
N PHE A 198 8.40 -3.11 18.14
CA PHE A 198 7.79 -4.20 17.40
C PHE A 198 8.67 -4.63 16.21
N LEU A 199 9.08 -3.67 15.38
CA LEU A 199 9.91 -3.91 14.19
C LEU A 199 11.29 -4.51 14.55
N LEU A 200 11.93 -4.05 15.62
CA LEU A 200 13.19 -4.62 16.09
C LEU A 200 13.02 -6.11 16.46
N LYS A 201 11.93 -6.50 17.11
CA LYS A 201 11.64 -7.91 17.40
C LYS A 201 11.44 -8.73 16.12
N ARG A 202 10.82 -8.16 15.07
CA ARG A 202 10.67 -8.81 13.78
C ARG A 202 12.01 -8.93 13.06
N LEU A 203 12.82 -7.87 13.05
CA LEU A 203 14.16 -7.85 12.44
C LEU A 203 15.04 -9.00 12.91
N ILE A 204 15.05 -9.28 14.23
CA ILE A 204 15.91 -10.32 14.83
C ILE A 204 15.19 -11.67 14.99
N GLY A 205 13.92 -11.76 14.59
CA GLY A 205 13.10 -12.98 14.69
C GLY A 205 13.70 -14.15 13.91
N LYS A 206 13.46 -15.36 14.38
CA LYS A 206 13.93 -16.58 13.71
C LYS A 206 12.78 -17.59 13.55
N PRO A 207 12.74 -18.37 12.46
CA PRO A 207 13.68 -18.34 11.32
C PRO A 207 13.57 -17.03 10.53
N LEU A 208 14.64 -16.67 9.80
CA LEU A 208 14.60 -15.50 8.91
C LEU A 208 13.63 -15.75 7.74
N ASN A 209 12.81 -14.76 7.47
CA ASN A 209 11.79 -14.80 6.42
C ASN A 209 11.50 -13.38 5.90
N LYS A 210 10.43 -13.20 5.12
CA LYS A 210 10.00 -11.89 4.58
C LYS A 210 9.78 -10.84 5.68
N ASP A 211 9.32 -11.23 6.87
CA ASP A 211 9.09 -10.29 7.98
C ASP A 211 10.38 -9.58 8.42
N ASN A 212 11.53 -10.29 8.40
CA ASN A 212 12.81 -9.67 8.76
C ASN A 212 13.22 -8.61 7.74
N LEU A 213 12.99 -8.89 6.44
CA LEU A 213 13.22 -7.92 5.38
C LEU A 213 12.29 -6.71 5.52
N ASN A 214 10.98 -6.93 5.62
CA ASN A 214 10.01 -5.85 5.78
C ASN A 214 10.31 -4.98 7.02
N ALA A 215 10.76 -5.61 8.12
CA ALA A 215 11.17 -4.89 9.32
C ALA A 215 12.44 -4.05 9.08
N ALA A 216 13.42 -4.55 8.32
CA ALA A 216 14.62 -3.80 7.98
C ALA A 216 14.28 -2.60 7.08
N VAL A 217 13.43 -2.81 6.07
CA VAL A 217 12.92 -1.74 5.20
C VAL A 217 12.24 -0.66 6.03
N ALA A 218 11.25 -1.02 6.83
CA ALA A 218 10.51 -0.04 7.64
C ALA A 218 11.41 0.69 8.65
N LEU A 219 12.36 0.00 9.30
CA LEU A 219 13.28 0.60 10.27
C LEU A 219 14.22 1.61 9.63
N ALA A 220 14.55 1.49 8.33
CA ALA A 220 15.40 2.45 7.63
C ALA A 220 14.78 3.86 7.53
N PHE A 221 13.47 3.98 7.68
CA PHE A 221 12.75 5.26 7.69
C PHE A 221 12.64 5.90 9.08
N PHE A 222 13.03 5.18 10.13
CA PHE A 222 13.08 5.76 11.47
C PHE A 222 14.39 6.54 11.68
N PRO A 223 14.38 7.52 12.60
CA PRO A 223 15.64 8.13 13.04
C PRO A 223 16.61 7.06 13.55
N THR A 224 17.89 7.26 13.29
CA THR A 224 18.96 6.35 13.68
C THR A 224 18.88 5.96 15.16
N ASP A 225 19.10 4.67 15.45
CA ASP A 225 18.97 4.10 16.80
C ASP A 225 20.06 3.06 17.03
N GLU A 226 20.85 3.26 18.09
CA GLU A 226 21.99 2.41 18.39
C GLU A 226 21.62 0.93 18.63
N LYS A 227 20.46 0.67 19.24
CA LYS A 227 20.02 -0.73 19.49
C LYS A 227 19.68 -1.43 18.18
N ILE A 228 19.04 -0.72 17.27
CA ILE A 228 18.70 -1.22 15.93
C ILE A 228 19.99 -1.45 15.15
N ALA A 229 20.91 -0.49 15.14
CA ALA A 229 22.19 -0.57 14.45
C ALA A 229 23.04 -1.76 14.94
N LYS A 230 23.13 -1.97 16.25
CA LYS A 230 23.84 -3.13 16.83
C LYS A 230 23.18 -4.46 16.45
N ALA A 231 21.85 -4.50 16.38
CA ALA A 231 21.13 -5.70 15.94
C ALA A 231 21.38 -5.99 14.45
N ALA A 232 21.31 -4.97 13.59
CA ALA A 232 21.59 -5.08 12.16
C ALA A 232 23.06 -5.51 11.91
N PHE A 233 24.00 -4.87 12.60
CA PHE A 233 25.42 -5.21 12.52
C PHE A 233 25.71 -6.66 12.93
N LYS A 234 25.02 -7.15 13.97
CA LYS A 234 25.12 -8.54 14.38
C LYS A 234 24.61 -9.50 13.30
N LEU A 235 23.53 -9.13 12.59
CA LEU A 235 22.99 -9.96 11.51
C LEU A 235 23.93 -9.99 10.29
N LEU A 236 24.69 -8.93 10.02
CA LEU A 236 25.70 -8.90 8.94
C LEU A 236 26.90 -9.81 9.16
N HIS A 237 27.12 -10.35 10.38
CA HIS A 237 28.18 -11.34 10.63
C HIS A 237 27.83 -12.73 10.12
N ASP A 238 26.58 -12.99 9.81
CA ASP A 238 26.13 -14.21 9.15
C ASP A 238 26.34 -14.07 7.64
N GLU A 239 27.09 -15.00 7.04
CA GLU A 239 27.44 -14.95 5.61
C GLU A 239 26.20 -15.04 4.71
N ASP A 240 25.17 -15.80 5.10
CA ASP A 240 23.92 -15.92 4.35
C ASP A 240 23.19 -14.57 4.29
N ASN A 241 23.14 -13.84 5.42
CA ASN A 241 22.55 -12.51 5.46
C ASN A 241 23.37 -11.49 4.67
N LEU A 242 24.70 -11.53 4.79
CA LEU A 242 25.59 -10.60 4.08
C LEU A 242 25.51 -10.76 2.57
N ASN A 243 25.26 -11.97 2.08
CA ASN A 243 25.12 -12.29 0.66
C ASN A 243 23.67 -12.21 0.16
N ASN A 244 22.71 -11.89 1.01
CA ASN A 244 21.32 -11.70 0.61
C ASN A 244 21.13 -10.31 -0.02
N GLU A 245 20.98 -10.28 -1.34
CA GLU A 245 20.91 -9.04 -2.15
C GLU A 245 19.76 -8.11 -1.76
N SER A 246 18.65 -8.67 -1.26
CA SER A 246 17.49 -7.86 -0.84
C SER A 246 17.61 -7.37 0.61
N PHE A 247 18.27 -8.11 1.49
CA PHE A 247 18.26 -7.84 2.93
C PHE A 247 19.52 -7.06 3.39
N ALA A 248 20.70 -7.44 2.87
CA ALA A 248 21.97 -6.84 3.30
C ALA A 248 22.07 -5.32 3.11
N PRO A 249 21.55 -4.71 2.00
CA PRO A 249 21.57 -3.25 1.84
C PRO A 249 20.88 -2.51 3.00
N TYR A 250 19.72 -2.98 3.44
CA TYR A 250 18.99 -2.37 4.55
C TYR A 250 19.71 -2.57 5.88
N LEU A 251 20.31 -3.76 6.11
CA LEU A 251 21.14 -3.98 7.32
C LEU A 251 22.33 -3.03 7.37
N ILE A 252 22.97 -2.76 6.23
CA ILE A 252 24.07 -1.78 6.14
C ILE A 252 23.57 -0.38 6.44
N CYS A 253 22.45 0.03 5.83
CA CYS A 253 21.82 1.32 6.08
C CYS A 253 21.55 1.52 7.59
N LEU A 254 20.98 0.53 8.25
CA LEU A 254 20.69 0.58 9.69
C LEU A 254 21.95 0.72 10.56
N CYS A 255 23.14 0.29 10.07
CA CYS A 255 24.40 0.44 10.79
C CYS A 255 24.86 1.90 10.93
N GLU A 256 24.26 2.87 10.22
CA GLU A 256 24.53 4.30 10.41
C GLU A 256 24.39 4.73 11.87
N GLY A 257 23.46 4.12 12.61
CA GLY A 257 23.22 4.38 14.03
C GLY A 257 24.26 3.81 15.00
N LEU A 258 25.38 3.23 14.54
CA LEU A 258 26.48 2.79 15.42
C LEU A 258 27.21 4.01 15.97
N THR A 259 27.18 4.18 17.29
CA THR A 259 27.72 5.37 17.97
C THR A 259 29.04 5.11 18.70
N THR A 260 29.36 3.85 19.01
CA THR A 260 30.61 3.54 19.72
C THR A 260 31.79 3.43 18.75
N PRO A 261 32.96 4.01 19.04
CA PRO A 261 34.16 3.91 18.19
C PRO A 261 34.57 2.45 17.89
N GLU A 262 34.34 1.56 18.86
CA GLU A 262 34.66 0.13 18.73
C GLU A 262 33.78 -0.53 17.64
N ASP A 263 32.45 -0.31 17.69
CA ASP A 263 31.53 -0.90 16.70
C ASP A 263 31.79 -0.30 15.32
N GLN A 264 32.08 0.99 15.24
CA GLN A 264 32.41 1.68 13.99
C GLN A 264 33.70 1.14 13.34
N GLU A 265 34.75 0.87 14.13
CA GLU A 265 35.98 0.28 13.59
C GLU A 265 35.76 -1.18 13.16
N LEU A 266 34.97 -1.97 13.92
CA LEU A 266 34.60 -3.33 13.51
C LEU A 266 33.79 -3.35 12.21
N PHE A 267 32.87 -2.41 12.01
CA PHE A 267 32.11 -2.25 10.77
C PHE A 267 33.05 -1.91 9.61
N LYS A 268 34.00 -1.00 9.83
CA LYS A 268 35.00 -0.63 8.83
C LYS A 268 35.92 -1.81 8.46
N GLU A 269 36.29 -2.65 9.44
CA GLU A 269 37.03 -3.89 9.19
C GLU A 269 36.20 -4.88 8.35
N LEU A 270 34.90 -5.01 8.61
CA LEU A 270 33.99 -5.87 7.86
C LEU A 270 33.97 -5.47 6.37
N ILE A 271 33.82 -4.17 6.06
CA ILE A 271 33.78 -3.66 4.69
C ILE A 271 35.10 -3.87 3.95
N LYS A 272 36.23 -3.86 4.64
CA LYS A 272 37.56 -4.08 4.06
C LYS A 272 37.86 -5.54 3.71
N LYS A 273 37.09 -6.50 4.23
CA LYS A 273 37.32 -7.91 3.95
C LYS A 273 37.23 -8.19 2.44
N PRO A 274 38.12 -9.04 1.90
CA PRO A 274 38.04 -9.46 0.50
C PRO A 274 36.72 -10.16 0.14
N SER A 275 36.11 -10.83 1.13
CA SER A 275 34.84 -11.55 1.02
C SER A 275 33.61 -10.62 1.07
N PHE A 276 33.78 -9.34 1.38
CA PHE A 276 32.65 -8.41 1.43
C PHE A 276 32.06 -8.16 0.03
N PRO A 277 30.74 -8.28 -0.16
CA PRO A 277 30.09 -8.15 -1.47
C PRO A 277 30.41 -6.81 -2.12
N LYS A 278 30.87 -6.86 -3.40
CA LYS A 278 31.29 -5.65 -4.12
C LYS A 278 30.17 -4.64 -4.30
N MET A 279 28.93 -5.11 -4.50
CA MET A 279 27.75 -4.29 -4.67
C MET A 279 27.45 -3.43 -3.43
N LEU A 280 27.76 -3.93 -2.23
CA LEU A 280 27.51 -3.26 -0.96
C LEU A 280 28.66 -2.33 -0.50
N LYS A 281 29.77 -2.29 -1.27
CA LYS A 281 30.95 -1.48 -0.85
C LYS A 281 30.67 0.00 -0.86
N LEU A 282 29.88 0.49 -1.82
CA LEU A 282 29.52 1.90 -1.89
C LEU A 282 28.66 2.30 -0.71
N ASP A 283 27.64 1.51 -0.37
CA ASP A 283 26.75 1.75 0.75
C ASP A 283 27.54 1.78 2.07
N GLY A 284 28.39 0.77 2.29
CA GLY A 284 29.26 0.74 3.45
C GLY A 284 30.21 1.92 3.55
N GLN A 285 30.76 2.40 2.43
CA GLN A 285 31.61 3.61 2.40
C GLN A 285 30.81 4.87 2.72
N THR A 286 29.57 4.98 2.23
CA THR A 286 28.68 6.10 2.53
C THR A 286 28.44 6.19 4.05
N ILE A 287 28.15 5.07 4.70
CA ILE A 287 27.99 5.02 6.17
C ILE A 287 29.30 5.45 6.88
N LEU A 288 30.48 5.00 6.42
CA LEU A 288 31.74 5.45 7.02
C LEU A 288 31.98 6.95 6.89
N HIS A 289 31.49 7.59 5.82
CA HIS A 289 31.61 9.03 5.63
C HIS A 289 30.61 9.81 6.51
N SER A 290 29.41 9.28 6.80
CA SER A 290 28.44 9.94 7.67
C SER A 290 28.92 10.06 9.13
N TRP A 291 29.91 9.28 9.53
CA TRP A 291 30.50 9.33 10.89
C TRP A 291 31.68 10.30 11.04
N GLN A 292 32.16 10.91 9.94
CA GLN A 292 33.28 11.86 9.96
C GLN A 292 32.83 13.30 10.18
#